data_274c06a9a205894d590b473a05fdcc62
#
_entry.id   274c06a9a205894d590b473a05fdcc62
#
_cell.length_a   1.000
_cell.length_b   1.000
_cell.length_c   1.000
_cell.angle_alpha   90.00
_cell.angle_beta   90.00
_cell.angle_gamma   90.00
#
_symmetry.space_group_name_H-M   'P 1'
#
loop_
_entity.id
_entity.type
_entity.pdbx_description
1 polymer ?
#
loop_
_entity_poly.entity_id
_entity_poly.type
_entity_poly.pdbx_seq_one_letter_code
_entity_poly.pdbx_strand_id
1 'polypeptide(L)'
;MQDLSPREYDAILRSDFGYFAQRCFCELNPQAAFAPNWHIEVIAAKLAAVRQGKIRRLIINLPPRHLKSLLASIAFPAWCLGHDPSAQILCVSYAQDLADKLARDCRSIMIRPWYRRLFLTRLAPHRHAVQEFITTRQGYRSPPRPAGC
;
A
#
# COMPACT_ATOMS: atom_id res chain seq x y z
N MET A 1 7.94 -25.87 -13.91
CA MET A 1 7.74 -24.52 -13.32
C MET A 1 9.12 -23.89 -13.25
N GLN A 2 9.39 -22.90 -14.10
CA GLN A 2 10.68 -22.20 -14.05
C GLN A 2 10.72 -21.41 -12.76
N ASP A 3 11.70 -21.69 -11.91
CA ASP A 3 11.91 -20.91 -10.69
C ASP A 3 12.34 -19.49 -11.10
N LEU A 4 11.47 -18.52 -10.82
CA LEU A 4 11.75 -17.11 -11.08
C LEU A 4 13.01 -16.70 -10.29
N SER A 5 13.96 -16.08 -10.95
CA SER A 5 15.08 -15.48 -10.25
C SER A 5 14.62 -14.37 -9.30
N PRO A 6 15.33 -14.08 -8.21
CA PRO A 6 14.97 -12.98 -7.30
C PRO A 6 14.79 -11.63 -8.01
N ARG A 7 15.55 -11.37 -9.07
CA ARG A 7 15.45 -10.14 -9.86
C ARG A 7 14.17 -10.07 -10.70
N GLU A 8 13.76 -11.20 -11.29
CA GLU A 8 12.51 -11.29 -12.05
C GLU A 8 11.31 -11.13 -11.12
N TYR A 9 11.34 -11.77 -9.96
CA TYR A 9 10.30 -11.60 -8.95
C TYR A 9 10.19 -10.15 -8.47
N ASP A 10 11.32 -9.50 -8.16
CA ASP A 10 11.34 -8.09 -7.80
C ASP A 10 10.81 -7.18 -8.93
N ALA A 11 11.06 -7.51 -10.21
CA ALA A 11 10.51 -6.78 -11.34
C ALA A 11 8.99 -6.93 -11.45
N ILE A 12 8.44 -8.12 -11.23
CA ILE A 12 7.00 -8.38 -11.20
C ILE A 12 6.34 -7.57 -10.08
N LEU A 13 6.86 -7.63 -8.85
CA LEU A 13 6.32 -6.88 -7.72
C LEU A 13 6.31 -5.36 -7.97
N ARG A 14 7.26 -4.86 -8.75
CA ARG A 14 7.35 -3.45 -9.11
C ARG A 14 6.33 -3.05 -10.16
N SER A 15 6.10 -3.90 -11.16
CA SER A 15 5.26 -3.60 -12.32
C SER A 15 3.79 -3.97 -12.12
N ASP A 16 3.50 -4.99 -11.31
CA ASP A 16 2.15 -5.52 -11.10
C ASP A 16 1.68 -5.31 -9.66
N PHE A 17 0.64 -4.49 -9.53
CA PHE A 17 0.07 -4.19 -8.22
C PHE A 17 -0.60 -5.40 -7.55
N GLY A 18 -1.17 -6.30 -8.31
CA GLY A 18 -1.81 -7.52 -7.77
C GLY A 18 -0.81 -8.41 -7.03
N TYR A 19 0.33 -8.69 -7.64
CA TYR A 19 1.42 -9.45 -7.01
C TYR A 19 2.03 -8.69 -5.81
N PHE A 20 2.18 -7.37 -5.93
CA PHE A 20 2.64 -6.56 -4.81
C PHE A 20 1.67 -6.63 -3.61
N ALA A 21 0.38 -6.53 -3.84
CA ALA A 21 -0.64 -6.64 -2.81
C ALA A 21 -0.69 -8.03 -2.17
N GLN A 22 -0.53 -9.09 -2.97
CA GLN A 22 -0.38 -10.46 -2.46
C GLN A 22 0.84 -10.58 -1.54
N ARG A 23 1.97 -10.01 -1.92
CA ARG A 23 3.18 -9.99 -1.09
C ARG A 23 2.94 -9.25 0.23
N CYS A 24 2.24 -8.11 0.19
CA CYS A 24 1.84 -7.39 1.40
C CYS A 24 0.95 -8.24 2.32
N PHE A 25 -0.01 -8.97 1.73
CA PHE A 25 -0.86 -9.87 2.51
C PHE A 25 -0.07 -10.94 3.24
N CYS A 26 0.82 -11.65 2.54
CA CYS A 26 1.66 -12.70 3.13
C CYS A 26 2.57 -12.15 4.24
N GLU A 27 3.07 -10.93 4.07
CA GLU A 27 3.91 -10.28 5.08
C GLU A 27 3.15 -9.93 6.36
N LEU A 28 1.91 -9.43 6.22
CA LEU A 28 1.07 -9.01 7.36
C LEU A 28 0.33 -10.18 8.01
N ASN A 29 0.14 -11.29 7.30
CA ASN A 29 -0.62 -12.45 7.75
C ASN A 29 0.16 -13.75 7.51
N PRO A 30 1.28 -13.96 8.20
CA PRO A 30 2.17 -15.11 7.93
C PRO A 30 1.52 -16.48 8.22
N GLN A 31 0.44 -16.50 8.99
CA GLN A 31 -0.30 -17.72 9.34
C GLN A 31 -1.47 -18.01 8.38
N ALA A 32 -1.77 -17.10 7.45
CA ALA A 32 -2.91 -17.23 6.55
C ALA A 32 -2.44 -17.44 5.10
N ALA A 33 -3.05 -18.40 4.42
CA ALA A 33 -2.84 -18.57 2.99
C ALA A 33 -3.58 -17.48 2.20
N PHE A 34 -2.91 -16.88 1.24
CA PHE A 34 -3.58 -15.98 0.29
C PHE A 34 -4.45 -16.79 -0.65
N ALA A 35 -5.74 -16.49 -0.69
CA ALA A 35 -6.70 -17.10 -1.62
C ALA A 35 -6.93 -16.16 -2.80
N PRO A 36 -6.36 -16.43 -3.97
CA PRO A 36 -6.63 -15.65 -5.18
C PRO A 36 -8.12 -15.66 -5.52
N ASN A 37 -8.66 -14.51 -5.91
CA ASN A 37 -10.05 -14.40 -6.31
C ASN A 37 -10.20 -13.28 -7.34
N TRP A 38 -11.10 -13.46 -8.30
CA TRP A 38 -11.34 -12.53 -9.39
C TRP A 38 -11.58 -11.07 -8.95
N HIS A 39 -12.26 -10.85 -7.82
CA HIS A 39 -12.50 -9.50 -7.32
C HIS A 39 -11.22 -8.79 -6.88
N ILE A 40 -10.23 -9.51 -6.39
CA ILE A 40 -8.91 -8.96 -6.03
C ILE A 40 -8.20 -8.48 -7.28
N GLU A 41 -8.22 -9.28 -8.35
CA GLU A 41 -7.61 -8.95 -9.65
C GLU A 41 -8.26 -7.70 -10.27
N VAL A 42 -9.59 -7.63 -10.25
CA VAL A 42 -10.34 -6.46 -10.76
C VAL A 42 -9.99 -5.21 -9.97
N ILE A 43 -9.98 -5.27 -8.63
CA ILE A 43 -9.62 -4.13 -7.80
C ILE A 43 -8.17 -3.71 -8.06
N ALA A 44 -7.25 -4.67 -8.14
CA ALA A 44 -5.85 -4.39 -8.40
C ALA A 44 -5.66 -3.67 -9.76
N ALA A 45 -6.32 -4.14 -10.81
CA ALA A 45 -6.29 -3.51 -12.13
C ALA A 45 -6.86 -2.07 -12.09
N LYS A 46 -7.98 -1.85 -11.36
CA LYS A 46 -8.58 -0.52 -11.22
C LYS A 46 -7.70 0.43 -10.41
N LEU A 47 -7.09 -0.02 -9.33
CA LEU A 47 -6.15 0.79 -8.55
C LEU A 47 -4.88 1.13 -9.35
N ALA A 48 -4.36 0.19 -10.13
CA ALA A 48 -3.25 0.48 -11.05
C ALA A 48 -3.63 1.57 -12.07
N ALA A 49 -4.86 1.53 -12.60
CA ALA A 49 -5.37 2.55 -13.51
C ALA A 49 -5.58 3.92 -12.82
N VAL A 50 -5.95 3.94 -11.53
CA VAL A 50 -5.98 5.18 -10.72
C VAL A 50 -4.59 5.79 -10.62
N ARG A 51 -3.56 5.01 -10.30
CA ARG A 51 -2.18 5.49 -10.23
C ARG A 51 -1.69 6.04 -11.57
N GLN A 52 -2.11 5.43 -12.68
CA GLN A 52 -1.78 5.91 -14.04
C GLN A 52 -2.57 7.16 -14.46
N GLY A 53 -3.46 7.66 -13.61
CA GLY A 53 -4.32 8.81 -13.92
C GLY A 53 -5.46 8.53 -14.89
N LYS A 54 -5.67 7.26 -15.30
CA LYS A 54 -6.76 6.84 -16.18
C LYS A 54 -8.13 6.86 -15.49
N ILE A 55 -8.14 6.64 -14.19
CA ILE A 55 -9.33 6.71 -13.34
C ILE A 55 -9.08 7.77 -12.26
N ARG A 56 -9.93 8.78 -12.19
CA ARG A 56 -9.82 9.86 -11.19
C ARG A 56 -10.66 9.62 -9.95
N ARG A 57 -11.73 8.84 -10.07
CA ARG A 57 -12.68 8.52 -8.98
C ARG A 57 -13.02 7.05 -9.07
N LEU A 58 -12.83 6.32 -7.99
CA LEU A 58 -13.11 4.89 -7.90
C LEU A 58 -13.91 4.64 -6.62
N ILE A 59 -15.05 3.97 -6.75
CA ILE A 59 -15.84 3.47 -5.63
C ILE A 59 -15.72 1.95 -5.61
N ILE A 60 -15.40 1.40 -4.44
CA ILE A 60 -15.24 -0.04 -4.23
C ILE A 60 -16.24 -0.48 -3.16
N ASN A 61 -17.29 -1.16 -3.58
CA ASN A 61 -18.29 -1.77 -2.71
C ASN A 61 -18.08 -3.28 -2.63
N LEU A 62 -17.66 -3.73 -1.46
CA LEU A 62 -17.46 -5.15 -1.15
C LEU A 62 -17.90 -5.43 0.28
N PRO A 63 -18.37 -6.65 0.58
CA PRO A 63 -18.61 -7.08 1.94
C PRO A 63 -17.35 -6.96 2.82
N PRO A 64 -17.49 -6.97 4.14
CA PRO A 64 -16.35 -7.07 5.05
C PRO A 64 -15.48 -8.31 4.77
N ARG A 65 -14.20 -8.25 5.14
CA ARG A 65 -13.23 -9.36 5.03
C ARG A 65 -12.85 -9.77 3.59
N HIS A 66 -13.10 -8.91 2.60
CA HIS A 66 -12.69 -9.13 1.20
C HIS A 66 -11.43 -8.33 0.81
N LEU A 67 -10.52 -8.15 1.74
CA LEU A 67 -9.20 -7.49 1.58
C LEU A 67 -9.24 -6.04 1.07
N LYS A 68 -10.40 -5.40 1.03
CA LYS A 68 -10.57 -4.02 0.55
C LYS A 68 -9.60 -3.04 1.22
N SER A 69 -9.53 -3.06 2.56
CA SER A 69 -8.64 -2.17 3.33
C SER A 69 -7.16 -2.48 3.10
N LEU A 70 -6.80 -3.75 2.94
CA LEU A 70 -5.44 -4.13 2.61
C LEU A 70 -5.04 -3.59 1.24
N LEU A 71 -5.90 -3.78 0.24
CA LEU A 71 -5.63 -3.33 -1.13
C LEU A 71 -5.56 -1.81 -1.21
N ALA A 72 -6.62 -1.09 -0.73
CA ALA A 72 -6.77 0.34 -0.95
C ALA A 72 -6.02 1.21 0.07
N SER A 73 -5.87 0.76 1.32
CA SER A 73 -5.35 1.62 2.40
C SER A 73 -3.98 1.23 2.92
N ILE A 74 -3.47 0.06 2.53
CA ILE A 74 -2.14 -0.43 2.93
C ILE A 74 -1.24 -0.60 1.70
N ALA A 75 -1.57 -1.56 0.83
CA ALA A 75 -0.73 -1.90 -0.32
C ALA A 75 -0.66 -0.78 -1.36
N PHE A 76 -1.80 -0.16 -1.70
CA PHE A 76 -1.85 0.88 -2.73
C PHE A 76 -1.05 2.14 -2.35
N PRO A 77 -1.18 2.72 -1.13
CA PRO A 77 -0.33 3.83 -0.71
C PRO A 77 1.16 3.46 -0.69
N ALA A 78 1.52 2.27 -0.19
CA ALA A 78 2.91 1.82 -0.20
C ALA A 78 3.46 1.70 -1.63
N TRP A 79 2.68 1.16 -2.57
CA TRP A 79 3.09 1.01 -3.96
C TRP A 79 3.22 2.36 -4.68
N CYS A 80 2.28 3.28 -4.46
CA CYS A 80 2.34 4.63 -5.01
C CYS A 80 3.58 5.38 -4.52
N LEU A 81 3.84 5.39 -3.20
CA LEU A 81 5.01 6.02 -2.62
C LEU A 81 6.32 5.34 -3.02
N GLY A 82 6.28 4.05 -3.33
CA GLY A 82 7.43 3.35 -3.88
C GLY A 82 7.84 3.90 -5.24
N HIS A 83 6.88 4.12 -6.12
CA HIS A 83 7.10 4.65 -7.47
C HIS A 83 7.33 6.16 -7.48
N ASP A 84 6.58 6.89 -6.67
CA ASP A 84 6.71 8.34 -6.52
C ASP A 84 6.86 8.70 -5.03
N PRO A 85 8.08 8.81 -4.55
CA PRO A 85 8.35 9.15 -3.15
C PRO A 85 7.97 10.59 -2.77
N SER A 86 7.50 11.42 -3.70
CA SER A 86 6.98 12.76 -3.46
C SER A 86 5.45 12.82 -3.40
N ALA A 87 4.76 11.71 -3.68
CA ALA A 87 3.31 11.65 -3.67
C ALA A 87 2.72 11.96 -2.29
N GLN A 88 1.62 12.71 -2.30
CA GLN A 88 0.89 13.07 -1.09
C GLN A 88 -0.42 12.30 -1.03
N ILE A 89 -0.58 11.43 -0.04
CA ILE A 89 -1.72 10.51 0.07
C ILE A 89 -2.46 10.78 1.37
N LEU A 90 -3.74 11.14 1.24
CA LEU A 90 -4.63 11.32 2.38
C LEU A 90 -5.52 10.09 2.54
N CYS A 91 -5.43 9.43 3.70
CA CYS A 91 -6.23 8.25 4.03
C CYS A 91 -7.21 8.58 5.16
N VAL A 92 -8.49 8.55 4.85
CA VAL A 92 -9.57 8.86 5.79
C VAL A 92 -10.24 7.58 6.27
N SER A 93 -10.51 7.48 7.57
CA SER A 93 -11.30 6.41 8.17
C SER A 93 -12.29 7.00 9.17
N TYR A 94 -13.41 6.31 9.38
CA TYR A 94 -14.43 6.70 10.36
C TYR A 94 -13.97 6.52 11.82
N ALA A 95 -12.99 5.65 12.06
CA ALA A 95 -12.47 5.36 13.39
C ALA A 95 -10.95 5.60 13.45
N GLN A 96 -10.51 6.29 14.49
CA GLN A 96 -9.11 6.64 14.69
C GLN A 96 -8.22 5.39 14.83
N ASP A 97 -8.64 4.42 15.66
CA ASP A 97 -7.89 3.18 15.87
C ASP A 97 -7.69 2.39 14.57
N LEU A 98 -8.69 2.41 13.69
CA LEU A 98 -8.59 1.79 12.37
C LEU A 98 -7.61 2.55 11.47
N ALA A 99 -7.66 3.87 11.47
CA ALA A 99 -6.72 4.70 10.70
C ALA A 99 -5.28 4.44 11.14
N ASP A 100 -5.06 4.35 12.45
CA ASP A 100 -3.76 4.09 13.07
C ASP A 100 -3.23 2.69 12.72
N LYS A 101 -4.11 1.68 12.80
CA LYS A 101 -3.75 0.32 12.40
C LYS A 101 -3.32 0.27 10.93
N LEU A 102 -4.11 0.84 10.03
CA LEU A 102 -3.81 0.85 8.60
C LEU A 102 -2.51 1.62 8.28
N ALA A 103 -2.24 2.69 9.03
CA ALA A 103 -0.99 3.45 8.90
C ALA A 103 0.23 2.64 9.37
N ARG A 104 0.13 1.98 10.53
CA ARG A 104 1.19 1.08 11.05
C ARG A 104 1.49 -0.04 10.07
N ASP A 105 0.44 -0.70 9.54
CA ASP A 105 0.59 -1.81 8.60
C ASP A 105 1.26 -1.34 7.30
N CYS A 106 0.85 -0.19 6.75
CA CYS A 106 1.47 0.41 5.57
C CYS A 106 2.96 0.73 5.82
N ARG A 107 3.26 1.38 6.94
CA ARG A 107 4.63 1.68 7.34
C ARG A 107 5.48 0.42 7.52
N SER A 108 4.92 -0.63 8.14
CA SER A 108 5.62 -1.88 8.36
C SER A 108 6.07 -2.53 7.05
N ILE A 109 5.25 -2.45 6.00
CA ILE A 109 5.62 -2.90 4.64
C ILE A 109 6.80 -2.09 4.10
N MET A 110 6.74 -0.75 4.20
CA MET A 110 7.73 0.14 3.60
C MET A 110 9.13 0.04 4.21
N ILE A 111 9.24 -0.44 5.47
CA ILE A 111 10.53 -0.65 6.13
C ILE A 111 11.13 -2.03 5.86
N ARG A 112 10.39 -2.96 5.26
CA ARG A 112 10.89 -4.31 4.99
C ARG A 112 12.05 -4.33 3.99
N PRO A 113 13.03 -5.25 4.17
CA PRO A 113 14.16 -5.35 3.26
C PRO A 113 13.75 -5.57 1.79
N TRP A 114 12.73 -6.41 1.54
CA TRP A 114 12.24 -6.64 0.19
C TRP A 114 11.66 -5.39 -0.46
N TYR A 115 10.86 -4.58 0.28
CA TYR A 115 10.33 -3.31 -0.23
C TYR A 115 11.46 -2.33 -0.57
N ARG A 116 12.49 -2.26 0.31
CA ARG A 116 13.66 -1.40 0.11
C ARG A 116 14.56 -1.83 -1.06
N ARG A 117 14.48 -3.09 -1.47
CA ARG A 117 15.11 -3.56 -2.74
C ARG A 117 14.30 -3.13 -3.95
N LEU A 118 12.95 -3.19 -3.86
CA LEU A 118 12.08 -2.81 -4.97
C LEU A 118 12.15 -1.31 -5.28
N PHE A 119 12.17 -0.49 -4.24
CA PHE A 119 12.02 0.96 -4.36
C PHE A 119 13.15 1.71 -3.65
N LEU A 120 13.53 2.85 -4.24
CA LEU A 120 14.51 3.76 -3.63
C LEU A 120 13.91 4.62 -2.50
N THR A 121 12.59 4.55 -2.33
CA THR A 121 11.87 5.30 -1.31
C THR A 121 12.31 4.91 0.09
N ARG A 122 12.56 5.92 0.93
CA ARG A 122 12.92 5.76 2.33
C ARG A 122 12.04 6.64 3.20
N LEU A 123 11.74 6.19 4.40
CA LEU A 123 11.02 6.96 5.40
C LEU A 123 11.98 7.89 6.14
N ALA A 124 11.52 9.12 6.40
CA ALA A 124 12.29 10.09 7.17
C ALA A 124 12.38 9.67 8.65
N PRO A 125 13.57 9.69 9.27
CA PRO A 125 13.79 9.13 10.61
C PRO A 125 13.17 9.96 11.75
N HIS A 126 12.78 11.20 11.52
CA HIS A 126 12.51 12.17 12.60
C HIS A 126 11.02 12.49 12.85
N ARG A 127 10.05 11.80 12.26
CA ARG A 127 8.64 12.00 12.56
C ARG A 127 8.00 10.70 13.02
N HIS A 128 7.79 10.60 14.33
CA HIS A 128 7.30 9.41 15.02
C HIS A 128 5.77 9.35 15.20
N ALA A 129 4.99 10.17 14.51
CA ALA A 129 3.54 10.01 14.57
C ALA A 129 3.14 8.69 13.92
N VAL A 130 2.41 7.86 14.66
CA VAL A 130 1.96 6.53 14.21
C VAL A 130 1.12 6.63 12.95
N GLN A 131 0.39 7.73 12.81
CA GLN A 131 -0.61 7.98 11.77
C GLN A 131 -0.04 8.65 10.53
N GLU A 132 1.04 9.40 10.69
CA GLU A 132 1.65 10.20 9.65
C GLU A 132 3.10 9.76 9.48
N PHE A 133 3.46 9.35 8.29
CA PHE A 133 4.86 9.14 7.95
C PHE A 133 5.21 9.88 6.66
N ILE A 134 6.43 10.36 6.62
CA ILE A 134 6.96 11.17 5.53
C ILE A 134 8.12 10.41 4.91
N THR A 135 8.20 10.46 3.59
CA THR A 135 9.37 9.96 2.85
C THR A 135 10.50 10.99 2.89
N THR A 136 11.71 10.56 2.59
CA THR A 136 12.87 11.48 2.47
C THR A 136 12.71 12.49 1.34
N ARG A 137 11.74 12.31 0.42
CA ARG A 137 11.39 13.24 -0.65
C ARG A 137 10.09 14.01 -0.39
N GLN A 138 9.68 14.11 0.88
CA GLN A 138 8.53 14.87 1.34
C GLN A 138 7.15 14.37 0.84
N GLY A 139 7.07 13.20 0.23
CA GLY A 139 5.81 12.51 0.09
C GLY A 139 5.30 12.05 1.44
N TYR A 140 3.99 11.99 1.62
CA TYR A 140 3.43 11.57 2.89
C TYR A 140 2.15 10.75 2.74
N ARG A 141 1.86 9.98 3.78
CA ARG A 141 0.57 9.41 4.07
C ARG A 141 0.09 9.97 5.41
N SER A 142 -1.03 10.67 5.38
CA SER A 142 -1.60 11.30 6.58
C SER A 142 -3.10 11.05 6.68
N PRO A 143 -3.69 10.94 7.88
CA PRO A 143 -5.10 11.16 8.07
C PRO A 143 -5.43 12.65 7.89
N PRO A 144 -6.69 13.04 7.65
CA PRO A 144 -7.09 14.43 7.69
C PRO A 144 -6.78 15.00 9.07
N ARG A 145 -6.14 16.15 9.11
CA ARG A 145 -6.02 16.89 10.36
C ARG A 145 -7.41 17.38 10.74
N PRO A 146 -7.86 17.20 11.99
CA PRO A 146 -9.04 17.89 12.46
C PRO A 146 -8.83 19.38 12.22
N ALA A 147 -9.83 20.04 11.63
CA ALA A 147 -9.80 21.48 11.48
C ALA A 147 -9.53 22.08 12.87
N GLY A 148 -8.43 22.78 13.00
CA GLY A 148 -8.05 23.40 14.26
C GLY A 148 -9.14 24.39 14.67
N CYS A 149 -9.58 24.25 15.92
CA CYS A 149 -10.29 25.33 16.62
C CYS A 149 -9.34 26.49 16.83
#